data_3f22725e4bf89621922d06ee7c0bbf97
#
_entry.id   3f22725e4bf89621922d06ee7c0bbf97
#
_cell.length_a   1.000
_cell.length_b   1.000
_cell.length_c   1.000
_cell.angle_alpha   90.00
_cell.angle_beta   90.00
_cell.angle_gamma   90.00
#
_symmetry.space_group_name_H-M   'P 1'
#
loop_
_entity.id
_entity.type
_entity.pdbx_description
1 polymer ?
#
loop_
_entity_poly.entity_id
_entity_poly.type
_entity_poly.pdbx_seq_one_letter_code
_entity_poly.pdbx_strand_id
1 'polypeptide(L)'
;MNTAAKVDQLMQEWKNEGVDKVDFVVRLANACIGWTYIFGARGEYCTSAYRKQVYNSHKEYTNLITKCRILNDGASSCSGCRWYPGGRTRAYDCRGFTYWLFLQIGIKIMGGGATAQYNDDSNWDIKGPIDQMPRDKVCCVFRKENNKMQHTLLYDGQGHYIHDSGEVKKTDISKYNATHYAIPKGLYSDPPQPTPTPTPPEGKAIVTGKNVALREGPGTDTRVMIRIATGTTVDIARIDGWTYVHYGNKYGFMMDQYIDIHDTDITVTGKNVALRAGTSTSTRVLTRIPTGTKVPRAALPTDWEYIKYGNKYGFMMKEFLKEG
;
A
#
# COMPACT_ATOMS: atom_id res chain seq x y z
N MET A 1 -16.21 -0.50 -23.40
CA MET A 1 -14.81 -0.90 -23.17
C MET A 1 -13.87 0.17 -23.71
N ASN A 2 -12.89 0.60 -22.93
CA ASN A 2 -11.90 1.60 -23.35
C ASN A 2 -10.76 0.97 -24.14
N THR A 3 -10.08 1.78 -24.99
CA THR A 3 -8.77 1.41 -25.56
C THR A 3 -7.66 1.66 -24.52
N ALA A 4 -6.49 1.05 -24.70
CA ALA A 4 -5.33 1.31 -23.86
C ALA A 4 -4.92 2.80 -23.90
N ALA A 5 -4.92 3.41 -25.09
CA ALA A 5 -4.60 4.85 -25.25
C ALA A 5 -5.56 5.74 -24.44
N LYS A 6 -6.88 5.42 -24.44
CA LYS A 6 -7.85 6.19 -23.63
C LYS A 6 -7.59 6.01 -22.13
N VAL A 7 -7.25 4.81 -21.68
CA VAL A 7 -6.92 4.57 -20.27
C VAL A 7 -5.62 5.27 -19.87
N ASP A 8 -4.61 5.25 -20.74
CA ASP A 8 -3.33 5.95 -20.51
C ASP A 8 -3.58 7.48 -20.41
N GLN A 9 -4.48 8.05 -21.22
CA GLN A 9 -4.92 9.45 -21.12
C GLN A 9 -5.63 9.71 -19.78
N LEU A 10 -6.61 8.87 -19.39
CA LEU A 10 -7.32 9.00 -18.13
C LEU A 10 -6.39 8.95 -16.92
N MET A 11 -5.40 8.04 -16.94
CA MET A 11 -4.39 7.96 -15.87
C MET A 11 -3.60 9.27 -15.74
N GLN A 12 -3.26 9.91 -16.85
CA GLN A 12 -2.54 11.18 -16.82
C GLN A 12 -3.45 12.32 -16.30
N GLU A 13 -4.71 12.35 -16.72
CA GLU A 13 -5.71 13.30 -16.20
C GLU A 13 -5.84 13.17 -14.68
N TRP A 14 -6.04 11.96 -14.15
CA TRP A 14 -6.18 11.71 -12.70
C TRP A 14 -4.92 12.05 -11.90
N LYS A 15 -3.73 11.84 -12.47
CA LYS A 15 -2.46 12.27 -11.84
C LYS A 15 -2.38 13.79 -11.74
N ASN A 16 -2.77 14.50 -12.81
CA ASN A 16 -2.80 15.97 -12.84
C ASN A 16 -3.85 16.55 -11.87
N GLU A 17 -4.97 15.86 -11.69
CA GLU A 17 -6.03 16.20 -10.73
C GLU A 17 -5.63 15.90 -9.27
N GLY A 18 -4.55 15.19 -9.03
CA GLY A 18 -4.12 14.78 -7.69
C GLY A 18 -5.02 13.73 -7.06
N VAL A 19 -5.65 12.87 -7.87
CA VAL A 19 -6.49 11.77 -7.37
C VAL A 19 -5.68 10.89 -6.43
N ASP A 20 -6.24 10.61 -5.25
CA ASP A 20 -5.57 9.78 -4.25
C ASP A 20 -5.35 8.34 -4.75
N LYS A 21 -4.37 7.65 -4.14
CA LYS A 21 -3.92 6.32 -4.58
C LYS A 21 -5.05 5.28 -4.62
N VAL A 22 -5.93 5.31 -3.64
CA VAL A 22 -7.02 4.32 -3.48
C VAL A 22 -8.05 4.53 -4.58
N ASP A 23 -8.52 5.77 -4.75
CA ASP A 23 -9.48 6.13 -5.77
C ASP A 23 -8.91 5.92 -7.18
N PHE A 24 -7.63 6.24 -7.38
CA PHE A 24 -6.93 6.00 -8.65
C PHE A 24 -6.97 4.52 -9.05
N VAL A 25 -6.63 3.61 -8.13
CA VAL A 25 -6.62 2.16 -8.41
C VAL A 25 -8.02 1.65 -8.75
N VAL A 26 -9.05 2.11 -8.05
CA VAL A 26 -10.44 1.71 -8.29
C VAL A 26 -10.93 2.24 -9.65
N ARG A 27 -10.68 3.51 -9.97
CA ARG A 27 -11.01 4.11 -11.28
C ARG A 27 -10.30 3.35 -12.40
N LEU A 28 -9.02 3.04 -12.22
CA LEU A 28 -8.23 2.33 -13.22
C LEU A 28 -8.74 0.92 -13.45
N ALA A 29 -9.05 0.17 -12.39
CA ALA A 29 -9.63 -1.16 -12.50
C ALA A 29 -10.96 -1.16 -13.26
N ASN A 30 -11.84 -0.20 -12.96
CA ASN A 30 -13.11 -0.02 -13.67
C ASN A 30 -12.91 0.38 -15.16
N ALA A 31 -11.91 1.22 -15.45
CA ALA A 31 -11.60 1.63 -16.83
C ALA A 31 -11.10 0.46 -17.71
N CYS A 32 -10.58 -0.59 -17.11
CA CYS A 32 -10.08 -1.78 -17.80
C CYS A 32 -11.15 -2.89 -18.02
N ILE A 33 -12.38 -2.72 -17.53
CA ILE A 33 -13.44 -3.74 -17.68
C ILE A 33 -13.63 -4.13 -19.14
N GLY A 34 -13.68 -5.44 -19.38
CA GLY A 34 -13.80 -6.05 -20.71
C GLY A 34 -12.47 -6.38 -21.37
N TRP A 35 -11.32 -5.98 -20.83
CA TRP A 35 -10.02 -6.34 -21.37
C TRP A 35 -9.72 -7.84 -21.18
N THR A 36 -8.90 -8.40 -22.06
CA THR A 36 -8.77 -9.84 -22.19
C THR A 36 -7.76 -10.47 -21.25
N TYR A 37 -8.04 -11.69 -20.83
CA TYR A 37 -7.07 -12.57 -20.17
C TYR A 37 -6.05 -13.14 -21.16
N ILE A 38 -4.76 -13.03 -20.84
CA ILE A 38 -3.66 -13.79 -21.43
C ILE A 38 -2.80 -14.30 -20.28
N PHE A 39 -2.55 -15.60 -20.22
CA PHE A 39 -1.75 -16.21 -19.16
C PHE A 39 -0.37 -15.57 -19.06
N GLY A 40 0.03 -15.18 -17.84
CA GLY A 40 1.32 -14.51 -17.55
C GLY A 40 1.40 -13.03 -17.94
N ALA A 41 0.39 -12.46 -18.60
CA ALA A 41 0.38 -11.07 -19.01
C ALA A 41 0.27 -10.13 -17.79
N ARG A 42 0.94 -8.95 -17.88
CA ARG A 42 1.04 -7.95 -16.83
C ARG A 42 0.81 -6.52 -17.35
N GLY A 43 -0.01 -6.38 -18.40
CA GLY A 43 -0.29 -5.11 -19.03
C GLY A 43 0.25 -4.98 -20.46
N GLU A 44 0.77 -6.07 -21.03
CA GLU A 44 1.17 -6.11 -22.44
C GLU A 44 -0.04 -5.87 -23.35
N TYR A 45 0.20 -5.32 -24.53
CA TYR A 45 -0.86 -5.13 -25.50
C TYR A 45 -1.39 -6.47 -26.03
N CYS A 46 -2.71 -6.59 -26.14
CA CYS A 46 -3.33 -7.72 -26.80
C CYS A 46 -2.99 -7.68 -28.31
N THR A 47 -2.07 -8.56 -28.73
CA THR A 47 -1.69 -8.72 -30.14
C THR A 47 -1.70 -10.21 -30.50
N SER A 48 -1.88 -10.52 -31.80
CA SER A 48 -1.76 -11.91 -32.29
C SER A 48 -0.36 -12.50 -32.03
N ALA A 49 0.69 -11.67 -32.20
CA ALA A 49 2.05 -12.07 -31.94
C ALA A 49 2.26 -12.46 -30.47
N TYR A 50 1.80 -11.64 -29.52
CA TYR A 50 1.92 -11.94 -28.10
C TYR A 50 1.11 -13.19 -27.70
N ARG A 51 -0.14 -13.32 -28.20
CA ARG A 51 -0.95 -14.54 -27.98
C ARG A 51 -0.25 -15.79 -28.49
N LYS A 52 0.33 -15.75 -29.70
CA LYS A 52 1.08 -16.87 -30.28
C LYS A 52 2.35 -17.19 -29.49
N GLN A 53 3.07 -16.18 -29.03
CA GLN A 53 4.25 -16.34 -28.17
C GLN A 53 3.89 -17.08 -26.88
N VAL A 54 2.86 -16.63 -26.15
CA VAL A 54 2.42 -17.28 -24.91
C VAL A 54 1.93 -18.69 -25.17
N TYR A 55 1.14 -18.91 -26.22
CA TYR A 55 0.65 -20.24 -26.60
C TYR A 55 1.79 -21.22 -26.91
N ASN A 56 2.88 -20.78 -27.53
CA ASN A 56 4.01 -21.65 -27.82
C ASN A 56 4.63 -22.26 -26.57
N SER A 57 4.62 -21.53 -25.44
CA SER A 57 5.13 -21.99 -24.15
C SER A 57 4.06 -22.68 -23.29
N HIS A 58 2.78 -22.43 -23.57
CA HIS A 58 1.64 -22.86 -22.76
C HIS A 58 0.51 -23.40 -23.67
N LYS A 59 0.78 -24.53 -24.33
CA LYS A 59 -0.14 -25.17 -25.29
C LYS A 59 -1.50 -25.56 -24.69
N GLU A 60 -1.56 -25.75 -23.38
CA GLU A 60 -2.78 -26.05 -22.63
C GLU A 60 -3.81 -24.91 -22.66
N TYR A 61 -3.37 -23.68 -22.92
CA TYR A 61 -4.25 -22.51 -23.05
C TYR A 61 -4.70 -22.27 -24.49
N THR A 62 -5.44 -23.22 -25.08
CA THR A 62 -5.91 -23.13 -26.47
C THR A 62 -6.73 -21.88 -26.78
N ASN A 63 -7.38 -21.32 -25.77
CA ASN A 63 -8.14 -20.05 -25.88
C ASN A 63 -7.29 -18.85 -26.32
N LEU A 64 -5.97 -18.89 -26.16
CA LEU A 64 -5.06 -17.88 -26.67
C LEU A 64 -5.12 -17.75 -28.20
N ILE A 65 -5.28 -18.88 -28.86
CA ILE A 65 -5.41 -18.98 -30.34
C ILE A 65 -6.88 -18.86 -30.76
N THR A 66 -7.77 -19.67 -30.18
CA THR A 66 -9.17 -19.78 -30.63
C THR A 66 -9.96 -18.50 -30.47
N LYS A 67 -9.60 -17.66 -29.51
CA LYS A 67 -10.23 -16.32 -29.32
C LYS A 67 -9.57 -15.19 -30.12
N CYS A 68 -8.50 -15.44 -30.85
CA CYS A 68 -7.82 -14.45 -31.68
C CYS A 68 -8.25 -14.57 -33.14
N ARG A 69 -9.01 -13.60 -33.65
CA ARG A 69 -9.51 -13.63 -35.05
C ARG A 69 -8.38 -13.77 -36.09
N ILE A 70 -7.24 -13.10 -35.85
CA ILE A 70 -6.10 -13.19 -36.77
C ILE A 70 -5.53 -14.64 -36.79
N LEU A 71 -5.40 -15.27 -35.61
CA LEU A 71 -4.78 -16.59 -35.48
C LEU A 71 -5.76 -17.72 -35.75
N ASN A 72 -7.04 -17.56 -35.45
CA ASN A 72 -8.05 -18.60 -35.59
C ASN A 72 -8.82 -18.47 -36.93
N ASP A 73 -9.22 -17.26 -37.30
CA ASP A 73 -10.13 -17.05 -38.44
C ASP A 73 -9.40 -16.51 -39.69
N GLY A 74 -8.08 -16.31 -39.62
CA GLY A 74 -7.27 -15.76 -40.72
C GLY A 74 -7.58 -14.29 -41.04
N ALA A 75 -8.17 -13.55 -40.09
CA ALA A 75 -8.45 -12.12 -40.28
C ALA A 75 -7.16 -11.33 -40.52
N SER A 76 -7.19 -10.38 -41.46
CA SER A 76 -6.02 -9.52 -41.76
C SER A 76 -5.72 -8.48 -40.69
N SER A 77 -6.69 -8.17 -39.81
CA SER A 77 -6.54 -7.17 -38.74
C SER A 77 -7.38 -7.52 -37.50
N CYS A 78 -7.18 -6.79 -36.42
CA CYS A 78 -8.00 -6.89 -35.22
C CYS A 78 -9.36 -6.18 -35.34
N SER A 79 -9.68 -5.56 -36.45
CA SER A 79 -10.99 -4.89 -36.67
C SER A 79 -12.12 -5.90 -36.45
N GLY A 80 -13.16 -5.50 -35.69
CA GLY A 80 -14.27 -6.37 -35.29
C GLY A 80 -13.92 -7.45 -34.26
N CYS A 81 -12.69 -7.49 -33.73
CA CYS A 81 -12.36 -8.31 -32.58
C CYS A 81 -13.00 -7.73 -31.30
N ARG A 82 -13.57 -8.59 -30.47
CA ARG A 82 -14.20 -8.21 -29.20
C ARG A 82 -13.28 -7.33 -28.32
N TRP A 83 -11.98 -7.58 -28.33
CA TRP A 83 -10.99 -6.84 -27.53
C TRP A 83 -10.25 -5.74 -28.29
N TYR A 84 -10.86 -5.26 -29.39
CA TYR A 84 -10.35 -4.16 -30.19
C TYR A 84 -11.46 -3.12 -30.44
N PRO A 85 -11.81 -2.33 -29.42
CA PRO A 85 -12.88 -1.33 -29.51
C PRO A 85 -12.42 -0.05 -30.24
N GLY A 86 -12.00 -0.20 -31.51
CA GLY A 86 -11.40 0.90 -32.27
C GLY A 86 -9.92 1.17 -31.97
N GLY A 87 -9.29 0.36 -31.13
CA GLY A 87 -7.88 0.45 -30.76
C GLY A 87 -7.45 -0.71 -29.87
N ARG A 88 -6.16 -0.80 -29.59
CA ARG A 88 -5.61 -1.88 -28.76
C ARG A 88 -6.07 -1.80 -27.31
N THR A 89 -6.29 -2.94 -26.69
CA THR A 89 -6.43 -3.11 -25.25
C THR A 89 -5.17 -3.74 -24.67
N ARG A 90 -4.99 -3.68 -23.36
CA ARG A 90 -3.98 -4.47 -22.67
C ARG A 90 -4.55 -5.84 -22.28
N ALA A 91 -3.69 -6.73 -21.85
CA ALA A 91 -4.05 -8.07 -21.38
C ALA A 91 -3.38 -8.34 -20.03
N TYR A 92 -4.02 -9.17 -19.24
CA TYR A 92 -3.54 -9.58 -17.92
C TYR A 92 -3.81 -11.08 -17.68
N ASP A 93 -3.08 -11.68 -16.75
CA ASP A 93 -3.62 -12.75 -15.93
C ASP A 93 -4.16 -12.18 -14.61
N CYS A 94 -4.72 -13.02 -13.75
CA CYS A 94 -5.34 -12.53 -12.51
C CYS A 94 -4.35 -11.77 -11.60
N ARG A 95 -3.13 -12.29 -11.45
CA ARG A 95 -2.09 -11.66 -10.68
C ARG A 95 -1.48 -10.45 -11.41
N GLY A 96 -1.28 -10.57 -12.71
CA GLY A 96 -0.77 -9.48 -13.54
C GLY A 96 -1.67 -8.25 -13.53
N PHE A 97 -2.99 -8.45 -13.42
CA PHE A 97 -3.96 -7.37 -13.29
C PHE A 97 -3.74 -6.57 -12.00
N THR A 98 -3.76 -7.23 -10.84
CA THR A 98 -3.52 -6.55 -9.56
C THR A 98 -2.13 -5.93 -9.49
N TYR A 99 -1.09 -6.64 -9.95
CA TYR A 99 0.27 -6.11 -10.03
C TYR A 99 0.32 -4.81 -10.85
N TRP A 100 -0.27 -4.80 -12.04
CA TRP A 100 -0.25 -3.65 -12.92
C TRP A 100 -1.01 -2.46 -12.36
N LEU A 101 -2.17 -2.68 -11.74
CA LEU A 101 -2.95 -1.62 -11.09
C LEU A 101 -2.13 -0.87 -10.03
N PHE A 102 -1.54 -1.62 -9.10
CA PHE A 102 -0.75 -1.02 -8.01
C PHE A 102 0.57 -0.43 -8.48
N LEU A 103 1.16 -0.96 -9.56
CA LEU A 103 2.36 -0.40 -10.16
C LEU A 103 2.14 1.05 -10.66
N GLN A 104 0.92 1.39 -11.14
CA GLN A 104 0.61 2.73 -11.65
C GLN A 104 0.64 3.82 -10.56
N ILE A 105 0.54 3.42 -9.30
CA ILE A 105 0.65 4.29 -8.11
C ILE A 105 1.96 4.08 -7.34
N GLY A 106 2.96 3.43 -7.95
CA GLY A 106 4.28 3.21 -7.37
C GLY A 106 4.38 2.06 -6.36
N ILE A 107 3.34 1.24 -6.20
CA ILE A 107 3.32 0.07 -5.31
C ILE A 107 3.62 -1.18 -6.13
N LYS A 108 4.68 -1.90 -5.75
CA LYS A 108 5.09 -3.17 -6.40
C LYS A 108 4.68 -4.35 -5.51
N ILE A 109 3.66 -5.09 -5.93
CA ILE A 109 3.29 -6.36 -5.29
C ILE A 109 3.87 -7.53 -6.10
N MET A 110 5.04 -7.99 -5.67
CA MET A 110 5.83 -9.00 -6.39
C MET A 110 5.25 -10.41 -6.24
N GLY A 111 5.67 -11.33 -7.10
CA GLY A 111 5.35 -12.76 -7.04
C GLY A 111 5.27 -13.41 -8.41
N GLY A 112 5.65 -14.69 -8.50
CA GLY A 112 5.58 -15.52 -9.72
C GLY A 112 4.19 -16.06 -10.05
N GLY A 113 3.21 -15.90 -9.15
CA GLY A 113 1.82 -16.35 -9.26
C GLY A 113 1.07 -15.90 -8.01
N ALA A 114 -0.25 -16.17 -7.92
CA ALA A 114 -1.08 -15.74 -6.79
C ALA A 114 -0.56 -16.25 -5.44
N THR A 115 -0.07 -17.50 -5.36
CA THR A 115 0.53 -18.06 -4.14
C THR A 115 1.80 -17.33 -3.75
N ALA A 116 2.74 -17.11 -4.66
CA ALA A 116 3.98 -16.40 -4.38
C ALA A 116 3.70 -14.94 -4.02
N GLN A 117 2.75 -14.29 -4.70
CA GLN A 117 2.33 -12.92 -4.39
C GLN A 117 1.77 -12.80 -2.96
N TYR A 118 0.88 -13.71 -2.55
CA TYR A 118 0.29 -13.69 -1.20
C TYR A 118 1.32 -14.01 -0.10
N ASN A 119 2.23 -14.95 -0.36
CA ASN A 119 3.22 -15.41 0.64
C ASN A 119 4.37 -14.44 0.87
N ASP A 120 4.62 -13.53 -0.05
CA ASP A 120 5.66 -12.51 0.11
C ASP A 120 5.18 -11.40 1.05
N ASP A 121 5.58 -11.48 2.32
CA ASP A 121 5.21 -10.53 3.37
C ASP A 121 5.71 -9.10 3.10
N SER A 122 6.69 -8.93 2.20
CA SER A 122 7.16 -7.60 1.81
C SER A 122 6.11 -6.80 1.02
N ASN A 123 5.13 -7.48 0.41
CA ASN A 123 4.05 -6.88 -0.36
C ASN A 123 2.95 -6.25 0.51
N TRP A 124 2.80 -6.64 1.78
CA TRP A 124 1.57 -6.41 2.54
C TRP A 124 1.81 -5.70 3.86
N ASP A 125 0.95 -4.74 4.17
CA ASP A 125 0.83 -4.17 5.52
C ASP A 125 0.01 -5.09 6.42
N ILE A 126 -1.06 -5.67 5.89
CA ILE A 126 -1.97 -6.57 6.60
C ILE A 126 -2.41 -7.66 5.63
N LYS A 127 -2.46 -8.91 6.10
CA LYS A 127 -3.12 -10.01 5.39
C LYS A 127 -3.78 -10.96 6.38
N GLY A 128 -4.79 -11.66 5.93
CA GLY A 128 -5.55 -12.59 6.79
C GLY A 128 -6.68 -13.30 6.07
N PRO A 129 -7.49 -14.07 6.82
CA PRO A 129 -8.67 -14.73 6.31
C PRO A 129 -9.77 -13.72 5.94
N ILE A 130 -10.64 -14.09 5.01
CA ILE A 130 -11.61 -13.17 4.38
C ILE A 130 -12.66 -12.60 5.36
N ASP A 131 -12.98 -13.32 6.42
CA ASP A 131 -13.92 -12.88 7.48
C ASP A 131 -13.38 -11.67 8.27
N GLN A 132 -12.07 -11.47 8.28
CA GLN A 132 -11.40 -10.32 8.90
C GLN A 132 -11.16 -9.16 7.93
N MET A 133 -11.60 -9.28 6.67
CA MET A 133 -11.39 -8.24 5.66
C MET A 133 -12.16 -6.96 6.03
N PRO A 134 -11.49 -5.79 6.10
CA PRO A 134 -12.16 -4.50 6.26
C PRO A 134 -13.00 -4.20 5.01
N ARG A 135 -14.31 -4.02 5.22
CA ARG A 135 -15.30 -3.87 4.12
C ARG A 135 -15.31 -2.48 3.49
N ASP A 136 -14.68 -1.53 4.11
CA ASP A 136 -14.54 -0.13 3.69
C ASP A 136 -13.19 0.17 3.02
N LYS A 137 -12.34 -0.86 2.82
CA LYS A 137 -10.99 -0.67 2.27
C LYS A 137 -10.76 -1.47 1.00
N VAL A 138 -10.17 -0.81 0.01
CA VAL A 138 -9.63 -1.45 -1.20
C VAL A 138 -8.47 -2.36 -0.81
N CYS A 139 -8.45 -3.58 -1.30
CA CYS A 139 -7.38 -4.54 -1.01
C CYS A 139 -7.30 -5.62 -2.10
N CYS A 140 -6.20 -6.36 -2.11
CA CYS A 140 -6.14 -7.62 -2.84
C CYS A 140 -6.92 -8.70 -2.10
N VAL A 141 -7.59 -9.56 -2.85
CA VAL A 141 -8.33 -10.70 -2.32
C VAL A 141 -7.90 -11.96 -3.07
N PHE A 142 -7.91 -13.08 -2.35
CA PHE A 142 -7.40 -14.35 -2.88
C PHE A 142 -8.40 -15.48 -2.66
N ARG A 143 -8.44 -16.41 -3.64
CA ARG A 143 -9.13 -17.67 -3.48
C ARG A 143 -8.09 -18.78 -3.31
N LYS A 144 -8.11 -19.44 -2.15
CA LYS A 144 -7.26 -20.57 -1.83
C LYS A 144 -8.01 -21.90 -2.11
N GLU A 145 -7.38 -22.78 -2.85
CA GLU A 145 -7.83 -24.16 -3.10
C GLU A 145 -6.62 -25.09 -3.05
N ASN A 146 -6.77 -26.27 -2.47
CA ASN A 146 -5.70 -27.27 -2.38
C ASN A 146 -4.37 -26.69 -1.85
N ASN A 147 -4.45 -25.87 -0.80
CA ASN A 147 -3.32 -25.18 -0.16
C ASN A 147 -2.56 -24.18 -1.05
N LYS A 148 -3.09 -23.79 -2.21
CA LYS A 148 -2.51 -22.79 -3.12
C LYS A 148 -3.50 -21.66 -3.38
N MET A 149 -3.00 -20.44 -3.49
CA MET A 149 -3.80 -19.31 -3.98
C MET A 149 -3.96 -19.48 -5.50
N GLN A 150 -5.18 -19.75 -5.95
CA GLN A 150 -5.49 -20.01 -7.36
C GLN A 150 -5.86 -18.75 -8.13
N HIS A 151 -6.29 -17.71 -7.40
CA HIS A 151 -6.77 -16.48 -8.03
C HIS A 151 -6.52 -15.26 -7.15
N THR A 152 -6.29 -14.12 -7.80
CA THR A 152 -6.14 -12.80 -7.15
C THR A 152 -7.18 -11.84 -7.73
N LEU A 153 -7.80 -11.05 -6.87
CA LEU A 153 -8.83 -10.07 -7.20
C LEU A 153 -8.51 -8.74 -6.50
N LEU A 154 -9.02 -7.63 -7.05
CA LEU A 154 -9.11 -6.37 -6.35
C LEU A 154 -10.49 -6.25 -5.69
N TYR A 155 -10.57 -5.98 -4.41
CA TYR A 155 -11.79 -5.52 -3.74
C TYR A 155 -11.86 -3.99 -3.82
N ASP A 156 -13.00 -3.45 -4.26
CA ASP A 156 -13.18 -2.02 -4.52
C ASP A 156 -13.56 -1.17 -3.29
N GLY A 157 -13.65 -1.79 -2.10
CA GLY A 157 -14.11 -1.12 -0.88
C GLY A 157 -15.63 -0.86 -0.85
N GLN A 158 -16.38 -1.28 -1.87
CA GLN A 158 -17.80 -0.96 -2.07
C GLN A 158 -18.66 -2.21 -2.34
N GLY A 159 -18.18 -3.39 -1.98
CA GLY A 159 -18.94 -4.65 -2.12
C GLY A 159 -18.72 -5.39 -3.45
N HIS A 160 -17.67 -5.06 -4.21
CA HIS A 160 -17.38 -5.76 -5.46
C HIS A 160 -15.93 -6.19 -5.54
N TYR A 161 -15.70 -7.27 -6.28
CA TYR A 161 -14.40 -7.68 -6.77
C TYR A 161 -14.24 -7.30 -8.24
N ILE A 162 -13.07 -6.73 -8.61
CA ILE A 162 -12.69 -6.51 -10.00
C ILE A 162 -11.49 -7.41 -10.28
N HIS A 163 -11.61 -8.27 -11.28
CA HIS A 163 -10.60 -9.29 -11.53
C HIS A 163 -10.58 -9.75 -12.99
N ASP A 164 -9.47 -10.32 -13.43
CA ASP A 164 -9.38 -10.95 -14.74
C ASP A 164 -9.54 -12.47 -14.64
N SER A 165 -10.62 -12.97 -15.20
CA SER A 165 -10.98 -14.40 -15.27
C SER A 165 -11.55 -14.71 -16.67
N GLY A 166 -10.68 -14.63 -17.68
CA GLY A 166 -11.02 -14.70 -19.10
C GLY A 166 -11.20 -13.31 -19.71
N GLU A 167 -11.70 -12.37 -18.94
CA GLU A 167 -11.72 -10.93 -19.19
C GLU A 167 -11.81 -10.20 -17.85
N VAL A 168 -11.40 -8.92 -17.83
CA VAL A 168 -11.58 -8.06 -16.66
C VAL A 168 -13.06 -7.80 -16.43
N LYS A 169 -13.56 -8.16 -15.27
CA LYS A 169 -14.97 -8.01 -14.89
C LYS A 169 -15.14 -7.56 -13.45
N LYS A 170 -16.31 -6.97 -13.17
CA LYS A 170 -16.75 -6.60 -11.83
C LYS A 170 -17.79 -7.62 -11.35
N THR A 171 -17.63 -8.14 -10.14
CA THR A 171 -18.46 -9.20 -9.56
C THR A 171 -18.82 -8.82 -8.13
N ASP A 172 -20.09 -8.96 -7.74
CA ASP A 172 -20.53 -8.79 -6.36
C ASP A 172 -19.83 -9.80 -5.45
N ILE A 173 -19.43 -9.37 -4.23
CA ILE A 173 -18.68 -10.21 -3.30
C ILE A 173 -19.45 -11.47 -2.89
N SER A 174 -20.79 -11.43 -2.85
CA SER A 174 -21.64 -12.57 -2.53
C SER A 174 -21.59 -13.68 -3.58
N LYS A 175 -21.16 -13.36 -4.80
CA LYS A 175 -21.09 -14.29 -5.94
C LYS A 175 -19.72 -14.91 -6.14
N TYR A 176 -18.76 -14.67 -5.25
CA TYR A 176 -17.40 -15.18 -5.38
C TYR A 176 -16.85 -15.70 -4.05
N ASN A 177 -16.43 -16.94 -4.02
CA ASN A 177 -15.89 -17.59 -2.82
C ASN A 177 -14.41 -17.20 -2.61
N ALA A 178 -14.19 -16.01 -2.07
CA ALA A 178 -12.88 -15.54 -1.63
C ALA A 178 -12.55 -16.12 -0.25
N THR A 179 -11.28 -16.34 0.04
CA THR A 179 -10.82 -17.00 1.27
C THR A 179 -9.87 -16.15 2.10
N HIS A 180 -9.11 -15.27 1.47
CA HIS A 180 -8.10 -14.44 2.13
C HIS A 180 -8.10 -13.04 1.53
N TYR A 181 -7.56 -12.09 2.29
CA TYR A 181 -7.31 -10.73 1.82
C TYR A 181 -5.89 -10.27 2.17
N ALA A 182 -5.43 -9.24 1.48
CA ALA A 182 -4.18 -8.56 1.81
C ALA A 182 -4.21 -7.11 1.36
N ILE A 183 -3.80 -6.20 2.23
CA ILE A 183 -3.69 -4.77 1.95
C ILE A 183 -2.26 -4.49 1.47
N PRO A 184 -2.08 -3.98 0.24
CA PRO A 184 -0.76 -3.65 -0.28
C PRO A 184 -0.04 -2.62 0.59
N LYS A 185 1.25 -2.86 0.79
CA LYS A 185 2.10 -1.98 1.58
C LYS A 185 2.15 -0.57 1.00
N GLY A 186 1.81 0.42 1.84
CA GLY A 186 1.79 1.83 1.45
C GLY A 186 0.60 2.24 0.57
N LEU A 187 -0.43 1.39 0.43
CA LEU A 187 -1.69 1.77 -0.22
C LEU A 187 -2.46 2.76 0.66
N TYR A 188 -2.65 2.40 1.89
CA TYR A 188 -3.10 3.29 2.95
C TYR A 188 -1.85 3.76 3.72
N SER A 189 -0.97 4.45 3.04
CA SER A 189 -0.28 5.51 3.74
C SER A 189 -1.40 6.36 4.32
N ASP A 190 -1.41 6.58 5.61
CA ASP A 190 -2.27 7.60 6.21
C ASP A 190 -2.26 8.78 5.24
N PRO A 191 -3.45 9.39 4.93
CA PRO A 191 -3.54 10.42 3.91
C PRO A 191 -2.31 11.29 4.07
N PRO A 192 -1.66 11.77 3.02
CA PRO A 192 -0.63 12.76 3.20
C PRO A 192 -1.32 13.79 4.09
N GLN A 193 -0.96 13.78 5.35
CA GLN A 193 -1.28 14.89 6.23
C GLN A 193 -0.96 16.09 5.35
N PRO A 194 -1.90 17.06 5.13
CA PRO A 194 -1.60 18.19 4.28
C PRO A 194 -0.19 18.54 4.64
N THR A 195 0.73 18.34 3.70
CA THR A 195 2.16 18.40 3.99
C THR A 195 2.24 19.71 4.73
N PRO A 196 2.50 19.75 6.04
CA PRO A 196 2.70 21.04 6.66
C PRO A 196 3.78 21.57 5.75
N THR A 197 3.48 22.64 5.04
CA THR A 197 4.44 23.35 4.18
C THR A 197 5.72 23.22 4.97
N PRO A 198 6.81 22.60 4.50
CA PRO A 198 7.92 22.28 5.37
C PRO A 198 8.33 23.57 6.03
N THR A 199 7.71 23.80 7.20
CA THR A 199 8.17 24.85 8.08
C THR A 199 9.53 24.33 8.45
N PRO A 200 10.61 25.07 8.21
CA PRO A 200 11.96 24.61 8.50
C PRO A 200 11.95 24.01 9.91
N PRO A 201 12.63 22.89 10.15
CA PRO A 201 12.71 22.34 11.50
C PRO A 201 13.04 23.48 12.46
N GLU A 202 12.27 23.63 13.53
CA GLU A 202 12.46 24.70 14.49
C GLU A 202 13.70 24.46 15.34
N GLY A 203 14.82 24.33 14.72
CA GLY A 203 16.11 24.18 15.34
C GLY A 203 16.90 23.01 14.76
N LYS A 204 18.17 23.22 14.81
CA LYS A 204 19.17 22.17 14.58
C LYS A 204 19.93 21.97 15.87
N ALA A 205 20.40 20.76 16.09
CA ALA A 205 21.32 20.44 17.17
C ALA A 205 22.56 19.75 16.61
N ILE A 206 23.67 19.91 17.29
CA ILE A 206 24.92 19.23 16.95
C ILE A 206 25.19 18.19 18.04
N VAL A 207 25.48 16.95 17.61
CA VAL A 207 25.82 15.85 18.51
C VAL A 207 27.20 16.09 19.10
N THR A 208 27.32 16.17 20.42
CA THR A 208 28.57 16.46 21.14
C THR A 208 29.26 15.20 21.70
N GLY A 209 28.47 14.16 22.00
CA GLY A 209 28.97 12.89 22.51
C GLY A 209 29.54 11.98 21.42
N LYS A 210 30.38 11.02 21.84
CA LYS A 210 30.96 10.01 20.93
C LYS A 210 29.97 8.86 20.67
N ASN A 211 29.64 8.63 19.38
CA ASN A 211 28.75 7.52 18.98
C ASN A 211 27.42 7.49 19.75
N VAL A 212 26.72 8.61 19.83
CA VAL A 212 25.49 8.78 20.61
C VAL A 212 24.36 7.96 20.01
N ALA A 213 23.65 7.23 20.85
CA ALA A 213 22.54 6.39 20.41
C ALA A 213 21.29 7.22 20.10
N LEU A 214 20.76 7.08 18.88
CA LEU A 214 19.38 7.44 18.53
C LEU A 214 18.49 6.23 18.84
N ARG A 215 17.48 6.41 19.68
CA ARG A 215 16.67 5.33 20.24
C ARG A 215 15.20 5.41 19.84
N GLU A 216 14.50 4.29 19.89
CA GLU A 216 13.06 4.21 19.61
C GLU A 216 12.19 4.85 20.70
N GLY A 217 12.73 5.07 21.89
CA GLY A 217 12.02 5.69 23.01
C GLY A 217 12.99 6.41 23.93
N PRO A 218 12.47 7.25 24.84
CA PRO A 218 13.25 8.01 25.79
C PRO A 218 13.62 7.16 27.01
N GLY A 219 14.63 6.33 26.85
CA GLY A 219 15.15 5.46 27.89
C GLY A 219 16.39 4.73 27.40
N THR A 220 17.35 4.50 28.30
CA THR A 220 18.62 3.83 27.97
C THR A 220 18.45 2.33 27.70
N ASP A 221 17.35 1.75 28.11
CA ASP A 221 16.90 0.38 27.86
C ASP A 221 16.15 0.20 26.54
N THR A 222 15.74 1.31 25.88
CA THR A 222 15.03 1.25 24.60
C THR A 222 15.98 0.92 23.44
N ARG A 223 15.44 0.32 22.40
CA ARG A 223 16.22 -0.15 21.25
C ARG A 223 17.02 0.98 20.58
N VAL A 224 18.31 0.77 20.37
CA VAL A 224 19.16 1.66 19.58
C VAL A 224 18.87 1.43 18.10
N MET A 225 18.44 2.47 17.39
CA MET A 225 18.19 2.42 15.94
C MET A 225 19.45 2.68 15.12
N ILE A 226 20.27 3.61 15.57
CA ILE A 226 21.56 3.98 14.96
C ILE A 226 22.41 4.70 16.01
N ARG A 227 23.73 4.74 15.77
CA ARG A 227 24.64 5.60 16.51
C ARG A 227 25.14 6.72 15.63
N ILE A 228 25.15 7.93 16.16
CA ILE A 228 25.46 9.17 15.45
C ILE A 228 26.79 9.73 15.95
N ALA A 229 27.68 10.06 15.02
CA ALA A 229 29.01 10.57 15.34
C ALA A 229 28.99 11.98 15.91
N THR A 230 30.00 12.30 16.71
CA THR A 230 30.25 13.66 17.20
C THR A 230 30.36 14.66 16.04
N GLY A 231 29.81 15.86 16.23
CA GLY A 231 29.82 16.92 15.23
C GLY A 231 28.72 16.81 14.16
N THR A 232 27.92 15.74 14.16
CA THR A 232 26.83 15.56 13.23
C THR A 232 25.68 16.50 13.57
N THR A 233 25.19 17.25 12.57
CA THR A 233 23.98 18.05 12.70
C THR A 233 22.74 17.16 12.55
N VAL A 234 21.77 17.33 13.44
CA VAL A 234 20.47 16.66 13.44
C VAL A 234 19.35 17.69 13.50
N ASP A 235 18.19 17.37 12.95
CA ASP A 235 17.01 18.23 13.04
C ASP A 235 16.22 17.93 14.32
N ILE A 236 15.78 18.95 15.05
CA ILE A 236 14.79 18.78 16.13
C ILE A 236 13.46 18.41 15.49
N ALA A 237 12.89 17.27 15.84
CA ALA A 237 11.67 16.76 15.24
C ALA A 237 10.42 17.31 15.91
N ARG A 238 9.42 17.67 15.10
CA ARG A 238 8.12 18.09 15.61
C ARG A 238 7.24 16.87 15.91
N ILE A 239 6.31 17.09 16.84
CA ILE A 239 5.28 16.12 17.22
C ILE A 239 3.87 16.58 16.82
N ASP A 240 3.74 17.70 16.09
CA ASP A 240 2.45 18.27 15.69
C ASP A 240 1.59 17.23 14.95
N GLY A 241 0.32 17.13 15.34
CA GLY A 241 -0.61 16.12 14.84
C GLY A 241 -0.43 14.73 15.44
N TRP A 242 0.44 14.59 16.45
CA TRP A 242 0.69 13.36 17.18
C TRP A 242 0.69 13.59 18.68
N THR A 243 0.10 12.67 19.42
CA THR A 243 0.12 12.70 20.89
C THR A 243 0.93 11.54 21.42
N TYR A 244 1.84 11.86 22.35
CA TYR A 244 2.62 10.86 23.07
C TYR A 244 1.77 10.24 24.15
N VAL A 245 1.66 8.93 24.16
CA VAL A 245 0.78 8.19 25.07
C VAL A 245 1.49 7.00 25.69
N HIS A 246 0.98 6.56 26.83
CA HIS A 246 1.40 5.35 27.52
C HIS A 246 0.29 4.29 27.43
N TYR A 247 0.62 3.06 27.00
CA TYR A 247 -0.33 1.97 26.94
C TYR A 247 0.33 0.65 27.35
N GLY A 248 -0.10 0.08 28.48
CA GLY A 248 0.54 -1.07 29.09
C GLY A 248 1.97 -0.73 29.52
N ASN A 249 2.95 -1.44 28.97
CA ASN A 249 4.38 -1.16 29.19
C ASN A 249 5.05 -0.42 28.02
N LYS A 250 4.25 0.22 27.16
CA LYS A 250 4.76 0.87 25.93
C LYS A 250 4.43 2.36 25.92
N TYR A 251 5.42 3.15 25.59
CA TYR A 251 5.26 4.56 25.25
C TYR A 251 5.40 4.73 23.74
N GLY A 252 4.61 5.64 23.15
CA GLY A 252 4.66 5.88 21.72
C GLY A 252 3.72 6.99 21.27
N PHE A 253 3.65 7.18 19.97
CA PHE A 253 2.87 8.23 19.36
C PHE A 253 1.62 7.69 18.67
N MET A 254 0.51 8.42 18.85
CA MET A 254 -0.75 8.20 18.14
C MET A 254 -1.12 9.47 17.38
N MET A 255 -1.71 9.32 16.19
CA MET A 255 -2.19 10.48 15.41
C MET A 255 -3.42 11.07 16.09
N ASP A 256 -3.44 12.42 16.23
CA ASP A 256 -4.50 13.16 16.93
C ASP A 256 -5.89 12.93 16.30
N GLN A 257 -5.96 12.73 14.99
CA GLN A 257 -7.21 12.46 14.28
C GLN A 257 -7.93 11.16 14.72
N TYR A 258 -7.26 10.25 15.42
CA TYR A 258 -7.81 8.97 15.90
C TYR A 258 -8.04 8.92 17.40
N ILE A 259 -7.92 10.04 18.07
CA ILE A 259 -8.06 10.15 19.51
C ILE A 259 -8.90 11.35 19.88
N ASP A 260 -9.64 11.24 20.97
CA ASP A 260 -10.34 12.36 21.62
C ASP A 260 -9.61 12.68 22.92
N ILE A 261 -9.16 13.92 23.05
CA ILE A 261 -8.28 14.37 24.14
C ILE A 261 -9.11 15.11 25.18
N HIS A 262 -9.19 14.53 26.38
CA HIS A 262 -9.81 15.14 27.55
C HIS A 262 -8.75 15.33 28.63
N ASP A 263 -8.44 16.55 29.01
CA ASP A 263 -7.47 16.95 30.05
C ASP A 263 -6.26 15.99 30.22
N THR A 264 -6.42 14.92 31.00
CA THR A 264 -5.37 13.93 31.29
C THR A 264 -5.56 12.59 30.60
N ASP A 265 -6.77 12.31 30.11
CA ASP A 265 -7.11 11.01 29.47
C ASP A 265 -7.44 11.20 27.99
N ILE A 266 -7.09 10.21 27.22
CA ILE A 266 -7.31 10.16 25.79
C ILE A 266 -8.20 8.95 25.49
N THR A 267 -9.29 9.16 24.74
CA THR A 267 -10.12 8.06 24.23
C THR A 267 -9.77 7.78 22.77
N VAL A 268 -9.46 6.55 22.46
CA VAL A 268 -9.18 6.12 21.08
C VAL A 268 -10.49 6.04 20.30
N THR A 269 -10.63 6.84 19.25
CA THR A 269 -11.84 6.94 18.42
C THR A 269 -11.74 6.11 17.13
N GLY A 270 -10.53 5.95 16.59
CA GLY A 270 -10.27 5.14 15.40
C GLY A 270 -10.25 3.62 15.70
N LYS A 271 -10.44 2.81 14.66
CA LYS A 271 -10.42 1.35 14.78
C LYS A 271 -8.99 0.81 14.77
N ASN A 272 -8.58 0.08 15.81
CA ASN A 272 -7.24 -0.53 15.92
C ASN A 272 -6.09 0.45 15.64
N VAL A 273 -6.11 1.60 16.31
CA VAL A 273 -5.15 2.68 16.08
C VAL A 273 -3.73 2.27 16.45
N ALA A 274 -2.80 2.51 15.57
CA ALA A 274 -1.41 2.18 15.77
C ALA A 274 -0.74 3.10 16.81
N LEU A 275 -0.21 2.53 17.88
CA LEU A 275 0.80 3.18 18.73
C LEU A 275 2.16 2.98 18.08
N ARG A 276 2.86 4.06 17.77
CA ARG A 276 4.10 4.02 16.98
C ARG A 276 5.32 4.48 17.75
N ALA A 277 6.47 4.01 17.32
CA ALA A 277 7.77 4.40 17.91
C ALA A 277 8.20 5.83 17.55
N GLY A 278 7.44 6.54 16.70
CA GLY A 278 7.77 7.89 16.29
C GLY A 278 6.63 8.58 15.56
N THR A 279 6.76 9.85 15.29
CA THR A 279 5.77 10.74 14.66
C THR A 279 5.82 10.64 13.13
N SER A 280 5.75 9.42 12.62
CA SER A 280 5.61 9.13 11.20
C SER A 280 4.95 7.78 11.02
N THR A 281 4.14 7.65 10.01
CA THR A 281 3.48 6.40 9.63
C THR A 281 4.46 5.33 9.16
N SER A 282 5.66 5.73 8.75
CA SER A 282 6.77 4.82 8.41
C SER A 282 7.50 4.25 9.64
N THR A 283 7.23 4.78 10.85
CA THR A 283 7.85 4.28 12.07
C THR A 283 7.20 2.98 12.53
N ARG A 284 7.98 2.16 13.24
CA ARG A 284 7.54 0.85 13.71
C ARG A 284 6.28 0.94 14.57
N VAL A 285 5.29 0.13 14.28
CA VAL A 285 4.11 -0.05 15.14
C VAL A 285 4.51 -0.85 16.37
N LEU A 286 4.33 -0.27 17.55
CA LEU A 286 4.62 -0.89 18.84
C LEU A 286 3.50 -1.84 19.28
N THR A 287 2.26 -1.39 19.05
CA THR A 287 1.04 -2.15 19.30
C THR A 287 -0.14 -1.46 18.59
N ARG A 288 -1.30 -2.11 18.59
CA ARG A 288 -2.56 -1.50 18.14
C ARG A 288 -3.54 -1.44 19.30
N ILE A 289 -4.27 -0.33 19.39
CA ILE A 289 -5.17 -0.04 20.50
C ILE A 289 -6.61 0.00 19.96
N PRO A 290 -7.54 -0.78 20.54
CA PRO A 290 -8.93 -0.82 20.12
C PRO A 290 -9.66 0.52 20.32
N THR A 291 -10.70 0.74 19.54
CA THR A 291 -11.66 1.86 19.72
C THR A 291 -12.27 1.84 21.13
N GLY A 292 -12.46 3.02 21.70
CA GLY A 292 -13.03 3.20 23.04
C GLY A 292 -12.03 2.98 24.18
N THR A 293 -10.81 2.56 23.90
CA THR A 293 -9.79 2.39 24.93
C THR A 293 -9.36 3.75 25.47
N LYS A 294 -9.38 3.91 26.79
CA LYS A 294 -8.79 5.08 27.48
C LYS A 294 -7.32 4.85 27.70
N VAL A 295 -6.51 5.84 27.33
CA VAL A 295 -5.05 5.81 27.48
C VAL A 295 -4.58 7.12 28.11
N PRO A 296 -3.68 7.10 29.09
CA PRO A 296 -3.15 8.31 29.67
C PRO A 296 -2.21 9.04 28.67
N ARG A 297 -2.35 10.37 28.62
CA ARG A 297 -1.37 11.22 27.95
C ARG A 297 -0.04 11.12 28.68
N ALA A 298 1.05 10.93 27.93
CA ALA A 298 2.39 10.94 28.50
C ALA A 298 3.09 12.26 28.19
N ALA A 299 3.81 12.79 29.16
CA ALA A 299 4.73 13.90 28.92
C ALA A 299 6.02 13.36 28.29
N LEU A 300 6.58 14.10 27.34
CA LEU A 300 7.94 13.82 26.86
C LEU A 300 8.92 14.08 28.00
N PRO A 301 9.84 13.15 28.27
CA PRO A 301 10.84 13.36 29.30
C PRO A 301 11.70 14.59 29.00
N THR A 302 11.98 15.39 30.04
CA THR A 302 12.66 16.67 29.91
C THR A 302 14.14 16.58 29.54
N ASP A 303 14.74 15.43 29.79
CA ASP A 303 16.15 15.12 29.52
C ASP A 303 16.40 14.46 28.14
N TRP A 304 15.35 14.24 27.38
CA TRP A 304 15.42 13.71 26.03
C TRP A 304 14.91 14.69 24.98
N GLU A 305 15.50 14.67 23.81
CA GLU A 305 15.04 15.40 22.63
C GLU A 305 14.59 14.44 21.53
N TYR A 306 13.47 14.77 20.88
CA TYR A 306 12.99 14.01 19.75
C TYR A 306 13.59 14.61 18.48
N ILE A 307 14.40 13.83 17.78
CA ILE A 307 15.18 14.29 16.64
C ILE A 307 14.94 13.47 15.38
N LYS A 308 15.27 14.07 14.25
CA LYS A 308 15.33 13.42 12.94
C LYS A 308 16.76 13.38 12.44
N TYR A 309 17.18 12.21 11.97
CA TYR A 309 18.46 12.00 11.30
C TYR A 309 18.25 11.14 10.04
N GLY A 310 18.43 11.72 8.86
CA GLY A 310 18.06 11.11 7.58
C GLY A 310 16.56 10.77 7.56
N ASN A 311 16.23 9.50 7.36
CA ASN A 311 14.84 9.00 7.37
C ASN A 311 14.42 8.37 8.71
N LYS A 312 15.22 8.56 9.78
CA LYS A 312 14.96 8.00 11.10
C LYS A 312 14.54 9.10 12.08
N TYR A 313 13.48 8.81 12.81
CA TYR A 313 13.00 9.62 13.92
C TYR A 313 13.24 8.86 15.22
N GLY A 314 13.66 9.54 16.29
CA GLY A 314 13.90 8.90 17.57
C GLY A 314 14.37 9.86 18.65
N PHE A 315 14.71 9.32 19.82
CA PHE A 315 15.08 10.05 20.99
C PHE A 315 16.59 10.04 21.20
N MET A 316 17.14 11.19 21.61
CA MET A 316 18.52 11.37 22.01
C MET A 316 18.56 12.17 23.33
N MET A 317 19.46 11.83 24.24
CA MET A 317 19.61 12.59 25.48
C MET A 317 20.14 13.99 25.19
N LYS A 318 19.52 15.01 25.81
CA LYS A 318 19.86 16.42 25.60
C LYS A 318 21.29 16.77 25.96
N GLU A 319 21.89 16.07 26.93
CA GLU A 319 23.29 16.26 27.31
C GLU A 319 24.27 16.05 26.15
N PHE A 320 23.86 15.29 25.09
CA PHE A 320 24.67 15.04 23.92
C PHE A 320 24.30 15.95 22.72
N LEU A 321 23.51 16.98 22.96
CA LEU A 321 23.08 17.95 21.95
C LEU A 321 23.46 19.35 22.35
N LYS A 322 23.86 20.19 21.42
CA LYS A 322 23.97 21.64 21.56
C LYS A 322 23.25 22.32 20.41
N GLU A 323 22.81 23.56 20.61
CA GLU A 323 22.24 24.36 19.52
C GLU A 323 23.21 24.46 18.34
N GLY A 324 22.66 24.28 17.13
CA GLY A 324 23.43 24.24 15.89
C GLY A 324 23.43 25.54 15.11
#